data_e5010e62097a84bc09e0721659faee8d
#
_entry.id   e5010e62097a84bc09e0721659faee8d
#
_cell.length_a   1.000
_cell.length_b   1.000
_cell.length_c   1.000
_cell.angle_alpha   90.00
_cell.angle_beta   90.00
_cell.angle_gamma   90.00
#
_symmetry.space_group_name_H-M   'P 1'
#
loop_
_entity.id
_entity.type
_entity.pdbx_description
1 polymer ?
#
loop_
_entity_poly.entity_id
_entity_poly.type
_entity_poly.pdbx_seq_one_letter_code
_entity_poly.pdbx_strand_id
1 'polypeptide(L)'
;TPPKLTLESLLSFAMRPEWVFKYLTNKKFELANIKHKTDKGTNIAKSVIDYINEQYDPKMNWKDAEYCIKRWNGPFALKGVMSVDDAKRAIDIGCTAIMISNHGGRQLDGSRSPFDQVKAISDAVGDKLEIILDGGIRRGTHVLKALAAGATACSFGKAFLFSLGAGGQKGVERLLDNMQNEIRRNMILMGCKNIKDLDASKIIYRD
;
A
#
# COMPACT_ATOMS: atom_id res chain seq x y z
N THR A 1 -13.10 -9.69 13.01
CA THR A 1 -13.62 -10.97 13.54
C THR A 1 -13.10 -12.10 12.66
N PRO A 2 -12.57 -13.19 13.24
CA PRO A 2 -12.17 -14.33 12.43
C PRO A 2 -13.38 -14.87 11.66
N PRO A 3 -13.20 -15.35 10.43
CA PRO A 3 -14.29 -15.83 9.61
C PRO A 3 -14.99 -17.01 10.32
N LYS A 4 -16.31 -16.94 10.44
CA LYS A 4 -17.10 -18.06 10.97
C LYS A 4 -17.34 -19.07 9.86
N LEU A 5 -17.18 -20.35 10.17
CA LEU A 5 -17.57 -21.42 9.25
C LEU A 5 -19.11 -21.47 9.18
N THR A 6 -19.64 -21.09 8.05
CA THR A 6 -21.05 -21.17 7.71
C THR A 6 -21.27 -22.27 6.65
N LEU A 7 -22.49 -22.72 6.47
CA LEU A 7 -22.82 -23.69 5.41
C LEU A 7 -22.40 -23.17 4.03
N GLU A 8 -22.59 -21.87 3.78
CA GLU A 8 -22.20 -21.21 2.54
C GLU A 8 -20.68 -21.23 2.34
N SER A 9 -19.89 -20.98 3.40
CA SER A 9 -18.44 -21.06 3.32
C SER A 9 -17.95 -22.49 3.08
N LEU A 10 -18.59 -23.49 3.67
CA LEU A 10 -18.25 -24.90 3.45
C LEU A 10 -18.54 -25.31 1.99
N LEU A 11 -19.68 -24.91 1.43
CA LEU A 11 -19.99 -25.14 0.01
C LEU A 11 -18.99 -24.43 -0.91
N SER A 12 -18.62 -23.19 -0.58
CA SER A 12 -17.58 -22.45 -1.32
C SER A 12 -16.22 -23.16 -1.30
N PHE A 13 -15.83 -23.74 -0.18
CA PHE A 13 -14.59 -24.54 -0.08
C PHE A 13 -14.69 -25.83 -0.90
N ALA A 14 -15.82 -26.54 -0.82
CA ALA A 14 -16.05 -27.77 -1.60
C ALA A 14 -15.92 -27.53 -3.11
N MET A 15 -16.34 -26.36 -3.60
CA MET A 15 -16.20 -25.97 -5.01
C MET A 15 -14.77 -25.55 -5.42
N ARG A 16 -13.81 -25.49 -4.47
CA ARG A 16 -12.43 -25.08 -4.73
C ARG A 16 -11.42 -26.07 -4.15
N PRO A 17 -11.42 -27.33 -4.58
CA PRO A 17 -10.62 -28.40 -3.98
C PRO A 17 -9.11 -28.12 -4.06
N GLU A 18 -8.63 -27.50 -5.13
CA GLU A 18 -7.22 -27.14 -5.27
C GLU A 18 -6.78 -26.13 -4.20
N TRP A 19 -7.61 -25.12 -3.91
CA TRP A 19 -7.33 -24.14 -2.86
C TRP A 19 -7.34 -24.81 -1.48
N VAL A 20 -8.33 -25.67 -1.22
CA VAL A 20 -8.43 -26.40 0.05
C VAL A 20 -7.23 -27.31 0.26
N PHE A 21 -6.83 -28.05 -0.77
CA PHE A 21 -5.65 -28.91 -0.71
C PHE A 21 -4.39 -28.11 -0.39
N LYS A 22 -4.14 -27.01 -1.10
CA LYS A 22 -3.01 -26.11 -0.82
C LYS A 22 -3.06 -25.56 0.59
N TYR A 23 -4.23 -25.14 1.07
CA TYR A 23 -4.40 -24.61 2.42
C TYR A 23 -4.09 -25.64 3.50
N LEU A 24 -4.53 -26.89 3.31
CA LEU A 24 -4.31 -27.99 4.28
C LEU A 24 -2.87 -28.51 4.26
N THR A 25 -2.20 -28.47 3.12
CA THR A 25 -0.83 -29.01 2.95
C THR A 25 0.26 -27.97 3.17
N ASN A 26 -0.05 -26.68 3.08
CA ASN A 26 0.92 -25.62 3.36
C ASN A 26 1.19 -25.47 4.86
N LYS A 27 2.39 -24.98 5.19
CA LYS A 27 2.74 -24.60 6.56
C LYS A 27 1.73 -23.57 7.07
N LYS A 28 1.30 -23.75 8.31
CA LYS A 28 0.40 -22.79 8.96
C LYS A 28 1.03 -21.39 8.96
N PHE A 29 0.22 -20.38 8.71
CA PHE A 29 0.65 -18.99 8.79
C PHE A 29 1.13 -18.67 10.21
N GLU A 30 2.33 -18.12 10.30
CA GLU A 30 2.92 -17.64 11.55
C GLU A 30 3.55 -16.26 11.30
N LEU A 31 3.40 -15.36 12.26
CA LEU A 31 4.14 -14.09 12.26
C LEU A 31 5.50 -14.34 12.93
N ALA A 32 6.52 -14.63 12.12
CA ALA A 32 7.84 -15.07 12.60
C ALA A 32 8.44 -14.12 13.66
N ASN A 33 8.28 -12.81 13.47
CA ASN A 33 8.86 -11.80 14.35
C ASN A 33 8.21 -11.74 15.76
N ILE A 34 6.98 -12.22 15.91
CA ILE A 34 6.24 -12.18 17.17
C ILE A 34 5.83 -13.56 17.67
N LYS A 35 6.23 -14.63 16.96
CA LYS A 35 5.90 -16.02 17.31
C LYS A 35 6.27 -16.38 18.75
N HIS A 36 7.37 -15.85 19.26
CA HIS A 36 7.84 -16.09 20.63
C HIS A 36 7.05 -15.32 21.71
N LYS A 37 6.21 -14.38 21.30
CA LYS A 37 5.38 -13.52 22.18
C LYS A 37 3.90 -13.85 22.12
N THR A 38 3.50 -14.79 21.26
CA THR A 38 2.10 -15.22 21.11
C THR A 38 1.92 -16.64 21.62
N ASP A 39 0.77 -16.91 22.26
CA ASP A 39 0.44 -18.24 22.78
C ASP A 39 0.41 -19.30 21.67
N LYS A 40 0.95 -20.49 21.98
CA LYS A 40 0.96 -21.66 21.09
C LYS A 40 -0.39 -22.40 21.05
N GLY A 41 -1.44 -21.84 21.64
CA GLY A 41 -2.75 -22.48 21.73
C GLY A 41 -3.60 -22.41 20.47
N THR A 42 -4.82 -22.94 20.55
CA THR A 42 -5.79 -23.09 19.44
C THR A 42 -6.29 -21.77 18.84
N ASN A 43 -6.03 -20.61 19.47
CA ASN A 43 -6.48 -19.28 19.06
C ASN A 43 -5.33 -18.33 18.68
N ILE A 44 -4.40 -18.78 17.85
CA ILE A 44 -3.23 -17.99 17.42
C ILE A 44 -3.63 -16.61 16.84
N ALA A 45 -4.70 -16.54 16.06
CA ALA A 45 -5.15 -15.27 15.47
C ALA A 45 -5.63 -14.27 16.54
N LYS A 46 -6.31 -14.74 17.57
CA LYS A 46 -6.77 -13.90 18.69
C LYS A 46 -5.58 -13.40 19.50
N SER A 47 -4.65 -14.30 19.86
CA SER A 47 -3.43 -13.98 20.59
C SER A 47 -2.55 -12.95 19.84
N VAL A 48 -2.46 -13.05 18.49
CA VAL A 48 -1.75 -12.07 17.65
C VAL A 48 -2.45 -10.71 17.69
N ILE A 49 -3.77 -10.67 17.58
CA ILE A 49 -4.54 -9.41 17.62
C ILE A 49 -4.39 -8.75 18.99
N ASP A 50 -4.55 -9.53 20.07
CA ASP A 50 -4.43 -9.03 21.43
C ASP A 50 -3.02 -8.47 21.67
N TYR A 51 -1.97 -9.18 21.24
CA TYR A 51 -0.59 -8.71 21.31
C TYR A 51 -0.38 -7.40 20.54
N ILE A 52 -0.90 -7.29 19.29
CA ILE A 52 -0.77 -6.07 18.51
C ILE A 52 -1.48 -4.90 19.21
N ASN A 53 -2.67 -5.13 19.77
CA ASN A 53 -3.43 -4.09 20.47
C ASN A 53 -2.71 -3.63 21.75
N GLU A 54 -2.08 -4.54 22.48
CA GLU A 54 -1.28 -4.21 23.67
C GLU A 54 -0.01 -3.42 23.32
N GLN A 55 0.61 -3.70 22.17
CA GLN A 55 1.81 -3.02 21.72
C GLN A 55 1.54 -1.72 20.98
N TYR A 56 0.28 -1.43 20.63
CA TYR A 56 -0.08 -0.19 19.95
C TYR A 56 0.06 1.02 20.89
N ASP A 57 0.96 1.93 20.54
CA ASP A 57 1.14 3.19 21.27
C ASP A 57 0.35 4.33 20.61
N PRO A 58 -0.81 4.73 21.20
CA PRO A 58 -1.62 5.84 20.66
C PRO A 58 -0.99 7.21 20.90
N LYS A 59 0.13 7.30 21.64
CA LYS A 59 0.81 8.56 21.97
C LYS A 59 1.94 8.90 21.02
N MET A 60 2.21 8.01 20.04
CA MET A 60 3.25 8.22 19.03
C MET A 60 3.10 9.58 18.34
N ASN A 61 4.19 10.32 18.21
CA ASN A 61 4.20 11.68 17.70
C ASN A 61 5.44 11.97 16.84
N TRP A 62 5.57 13.19 16.36
CA TRP A 62 6.64 13.59 15.46
C TRP A 62 8.05 13.46 16.04
N LYS A 63 8.22 13.57 17.37
CA LYS A 63 9.54 13.37 18.03
C LYS A 63 9.97 11.91 17.96
N ASP A 64 9.01 10.98 18.02
CA ASP A 64 9.31 9.56 17.88
C ASP A 64 9.74 9.22 16.44
N ALA A 65 9.10 9.83 15.45
CA ALA A 65 9.51 9.71 14.05
C ALA A 65 10.93 10.29 13.84
N GLU A 66 11.21 11.48 14.36
CA GLU A 66 12.53 12.11 14.32
C GLU A 66 13.61 11.25 14.99
N TYR A 67 13.29 10.65 16.14
CA TYR A 67 14.19 9.70 16.82
C TYR A 67 14.51 8.50 15.93
N CYS A 68 13.50 7.91 15.27
CA CYS A 68 13.69 6.78 14.36
C CYS A 68 14.58 7.17 13.17
N ILE A 69 14.37 8.33 12.57
CA ILE A 69 15.18 8.84 11.45
C ILE A 69 16.63 9.00 11.87
N LYS A 70 16.89 9.66 13.00
CA LYS A 70 18.25 9.85 13.54
C LYS A 70 18.94 8.53 13.85
N ARG A 71 18.19 7.55 14.36
CA ARG A 71 18.71 6.22 14.69
C ARG A 71 19.02 5.40 13.46
N TRP A 72 18.18 5.52 12.41
CA TRP A 72 18.37 4.84 11.14
C TRP A 72 19.57 5.39 10.35
N ASN A 73 19.75 6.70 10.37
CA ASN A 73 20.84 7.43 9.70
C ASN A 73 20.97 7.09 8.20
N GLY A 74 19.86 7.09 7.48
CA GLY A 74 19.78 6.79 6.04
C GLY A 74 18.47 7.24 5.45
N PRO A 75 18.18 6.91 4.19
CA PRO A 75 16.90 7.25 3.54
C PRO A 75 15.71 6.74 4.36
N PHE A 76 14.74 7.60 4.61
CA PHE A 76 13.58 7.29 5.44
C PHE A 76 12.29 7.82 4.81
N ALA A 77 11.32 6.93 4.63
CA ALA A 77 10.00 7.27 4.11
C ALA A 77 8.95 7.22 5.23
N LEU A 78 8.27 8.34 5.48
CA LEU A 78 7.13 8.37 6.39
C LEU A 78 5.85 8.01 5.65
N LYS A 79 5.14 6.98 6.12
CA LYS A 79 3.88 6.49 5.52
C LYS A 79 2.67 7.04 6.27
N GLY A 80 1.60 7.36 5.50
CA GLY A 80 0.34 7.84 6.07
C GLY A 80 0.20 9.36 6.00
N VAL A 81 1.09 10.03 5.30
CA VAL A 81 1.04 11.48 5.10
C VAL A 81 -0.09 11.82 4.12
N MET A 82 -1.08 12.61 4.57
CA MET A 82 -2.28 12.94 3.82
C MET A 82 -2.57 14.45 3.75
N SER A 83 -1.65 15.29 4.24
CA SER A 83 -1.77 16.75 4.20
C SER A 83 -0.46 17.42 3.82
N VAL A 84 -0.56 18.64 3.28
CA VAL A 84 0.60 19.48 2.96
C VAL A 84 1.39 19.83 4.24
N ASP A 85 0.70 20.09 5.35
CA ASP A 85 1.34 20.46 6.60
C ASP A 85 2.18 19.30 7.16
N ASP A 86 1.66 18.07 7.11
CA ASP A 86 2.41 16.89 7.52
C ASP A 86 3.58 16.58 6.58
N ALA A 87 3.42 16.85 5.28
CA ALA A 87 4.50 16.71 4.31
C ALA A 87 5.65 17.71 4.59
N LYS A 88 5.34 18.96 4.96
CA LYS A 88 6.34 19.94 5.40
C LYS A 88 7.03 19.51 6.69
N ARG A 89 6.27 19.03 7.68
CA ARG A 89 6.85 18.50 8.92
C ARG A 89 7.78 17.31 8.67
N ALA A 90 7.43 16.45 7.70
CA ALA A 90 8.30 15.33 7.32
C ALA A 90 9.68 15.81 6.83
N ILE A 91 9.74 16.94 6.09
CA ILE A 91 11.01 17.58 5.72
C ILE A 91 11.77 18.04 6.98
N ASP A 92 11.09 18.76 7.88
CA ASP A 92 11.70 19.37 9.06
C ASP A 92 12.36 18.32 9.97
N ILE A 93 11.83 17.12 10.06
CA ILE A 93 12.41 16.02 10.84
C ILE A 93 13.41 15.15 10.07
N GLY A 94 13.69 15.46 8.78
CA GLY A 94 14.72 14.80 7.98
C GLY A 94 14.25 13.58 7.17
N CYS A 95 12.98 13.45 6.86
CA CYS A 95 12.52 12.45 5.88
C CYS A 95 13.11 12.75 4.49
N THR A 96 13.42 11.69 3.75
CA THR A 96 13.84 11.77 2.33
C THR A 96 12.70 11.45 1.38
N ALA A 97 11.66 10.78 1.88
CA ALA A 97 10.47 10.44 1.13
C ALA A 97 9.22 10.47 2.02
N ILE A 98 8.07 10.59 1.39
CA ILE A 98 6.78 10.37 2.03
C ILE A 98 5.94 9.39 1.21
N MET A 99 5.08 8.64 1.89
CA MET A 99 4.09 7.80 1.24
C MET A 99 2.69 8.33 1.57
N ILE A 100 2.04 8.92 0.56
CA ILE A 100 0.66 9.41 0.65
C ILE A 100 -0.24 8.18 0.69
N SER A 101 -0.88 7.94 1.82
CA SER A 101 -1.63 6.71 2.06
C SER A 101 -2.67 6.87 3.15
N ASN A 102 -3.91 6.46 2.85
CA ASN A 102 -4.97 6.27 3.85
C ASN A 102 -5.11 4.81 4.29
N HIS A 103 -4.05 4.01 4.14
CA HIS A 103 -4.04 2.57 4.44
C HIS A 103 -5.11 1.77 3.66
N GLY A 104 -5.44 2.20 2.44
CA GLY A 104 -6.49 1.57 1.62
C GLY A 104 -7.90 1.75 2.17
N GLY A 105 -8.15 2.80 2.95
CA GLY A 105 -9.42 3.11 3.60
C GLY A 105 -9.78 2.17 4.75
N ARG A 106 -8.80 1.49 5.36
CA ARG A 106 -9.03 0.46 6.38
C ARG A 106 -8.90 0.97 7.82
N GLN A 107 -8.36 2.16 8.02
CA GLN A 107 -8.15 2.75 9.34
C GLN A 107 -9.18 3.82 9.65
N LEU A 108 -9.02 5.01 9.09
CA LEU A 108 -9.95 6.11 9.27
C LEU A 108 -11.01 6.06 8.17
N ASP A 109 -12.27 5.86 8.55
CA ASP A 109 -13.41 5.96 7.63
C ASP A 109 -13.64 7.42 7.22
N GLY A 110 -14.05 7.63 5.97
CA GLY A 110 -14.25 8.98 5.42
C GLY A 110 -12.97 9.76 5.14
N SER A 111 -11.79 9.13 5.24
CA SER A 111 -10.52 9.74 4.84
C SER A 111 -10.51 10.05 3.34
N ARG A 112 -9.89 11.17 2.95
CA ARG A 112 -9.73 11.55 1.54
C ARG A 112 -9.00 10.47 0.74
N SER A 113 -9.24 10.46 -0.58
CA SER A 113 -8.47 9.62 -1.49
C SER A 113 -7.01 10.07 -1.50
N PRO A 114 -6.04 9.13 -1.42
CA PRO A 114 -4.63 9.48 -1.53
C PRO A 114 -4.29 10.19 -2.84
N PHE A 115 -4.90 9.80 -3.96
CA PHE A 115 -4.66 10.43 -5.26
C PHE A 115 -5.02 11.93 -5.24
N ASP A 116 -6.11 12.31 -4.58
CA ASP A 116 -6.58 13.70 -4.51
C ASP A 116 -5.62 14.61 -3.73
N GLN A 117 -4.72 14.04 -2.92
CA GLN A 117 -3.73 14.78 -2.16
C GLN A 117 -2.40 14.95 -2.92
N VAL A 118 -2.15 14.14 -3.97
CA VAL A 118 -0.83 14.11 -4.65
C VAL A 118 -0.44 15.48 -5.18
N LYS A 119 -1.32 16.12 -5.94
CA LYS A 119 -0.99 17.40 -6.58
C LYS A 119 -0.66 18.49 -5.55
N ALA A 120 -1.51 18.69 -4.56
CA ALA A 120 -1.30 19.71 -3.54
C ALA A 120 -0.02 19.48 -2.74
N ILE A 121 0.28 18.23 -2.41
CA ILE A 121 1.52 17.86 -1.70
C ILE A 121 2.72 18.01 -2.62
N SER A 122 2.65 17.56 -3.87
CA SER A 122 3.74 17.70 -4.84
C SER A 122 4.09 19.14 -5.13
N ASP A 123 3.10 20.00 -5.32
CA ASP A 123 3.31 21.44 -5.53
C ASP A 123 4.02 22.09 -4.32
N ALA A 124 3.81 21.57 -3.11
CA ALA A 124 4.36 22.15 -1.90
C ALA A 124 5.76 21.63 -1.51
N VAL A 125 6.07 20.36 -1.83
CA VAL A 125 7.27 19.68 -1.32
C VAL A 125 7.97 18.77 -2.31
N GLY A 126 7.49 18.67 -3.56
CA GLY A 126 8.00 17.71 -4.55
C GLY A 126 9.43 17.94 -5.04
N ASP A 127 9.98 19.11 -4.77
CA ASP A 127 11.39 19.45 -5.00
C ASP A 127 12.34 18.97 -3.88
N LYS A 128 11.78 18.57 -2.72
CA LYS A 128 12.52 18.25 -1.49
C LYS A 128 12.34 16.81 -1.03
N LEU A 129 11.26 16.16 -1.44
CA LEU A 129 10.89 14.81 -1.02
C LEU A 129 10.50 13.94 -2.20
N GLU A 130 10.91 12.68 -2.15
CA GLU A 130 10.32 11.65 -2.99
C GLU A 130 8.87 11.38 -2.55
N ILE A 131 7.95 11.38 -3.51
CA ILE A 131 6.52 11.19 -3.23
C ILE A 131 6.05 9.84 -3.76
N ILE A 132 5.64 8.97 -2.86
CA ILE A 132 5.10 7.66 -3.20
C ILE A 132 3.58 7.69 -3.00
N LEU A 133 2.81 7.44 -4.07
CA LEU A 133 1.36 7.25 -3.93
C LEU A 133 1.05 5.81 -3.57
N ASP A 134 0.42 5.58 -2.41
CA ASP A 134 -0.05 4.27 -1.97
C ASP A 134 -1.57 4.22 -1.87
N GLY A 135 -2.15 3.28 -2.59
CA GLY A 135 -3.59 3.01 -2.60
C GLY A 135 -4.28 3.41 -3.91
N GLY A 136 -5.33 2.67 -4.23
CA GLY A 136 -6.12 2.90 -5.45
C GLY A 136 -5.48 2.41 -6.74
N ILE A 137 -4.20 2.10 -6.77
CA ILE A 137 -3.47 1.62 -7.96
C ILE A 137 -3.88 0.18 -8.28
N ARG A 138 -4.48 -0.03 -9.44
CA ARG A 138 -4.96 -1.35 -9.90
C ARG A 138 -4.59 -1.67 -11.35
N ARG A 139 -4.12 -0.70 -12.10
CA ARG A 139 -3.79 -0.82 -13.52
C ARG A 139 -2.77 0.23 -13.94
N GLY A 140 -2.14 0.03 -15.11
CA GLY A 140 -1.08 0.92 -15.61
C GLY A 140 -1.51 2.37 -15.79
N THR A 141 -2.76 2.63 -16.19
CA THR A 141 -3.29 4.00 -16.30
C THR A 141 -3.27 4.75 -14.96
N HIS A 142 -3.52 4.04 -13.84
CA HIS A 142 -3.46 4.69 -12.52
C HIS A 142 -2.03 5.11 -12.16
N VAL A 143 -1.03 4.30 -12.55
CA VAL A 143 0.39 4.66 -12.39
C VAL A 143 0.71 5.93 -13.18
N LEU A 144 0.35 5.98 -14.46
CA LEU A 144 0.61 7.16 -15.30
C LEU A 144 -0.05 8.43 -14.75
N LYS A 145 -1.28 8.33 -14.27
CA LYS A 145 -1.98 9.46 -13.65
C LYS A 145 -1.28 9.93 -12.37
N ALA A 146 -0.81 9.00 -11.54
CA ALA A 146 -0.10 9.34 -10.32
C ALA A 146 1.22 10.07 -10.59
N LEU A 147 2.00 9.57 -11.55
CA LEU A 147 3.25 10.19 -11.96
C LEU A 147 3.01 11.58 -12.58
N ALA A 148 2.00 11.71 -13.45
CA ALA A 148 1.62 13.00 -14.03
C ALA A 148 1.11 14.01 -12.98
N ALA A 149 0.53 13.52 -11.87
CA ALA A 149 0.13 14.36 -10.74
C ALA A 149 1.29 14.79 -9.84
N GLY A 150 2.50 14.28 -10.07
CA GLY A 150 3.72 14.64 -9.33
C GLY A 150 4.20 13.58 -8.33
N ALA A 151 3.66 12.37 -8.36
CA ALA A 151 4.26 11.27 -7.59
C ALA A 151 5.54 10.77 -8.28
N THR A 152 6.54 10.39 -7.49
CA THR A 152 7.79 9.77 -7.97
C THR A 152 7.60 8.27 -8.23
N ALA A 153 6.77 7.62 -7.39
CA ALA A 153 6.52 6.19 -7.46
C ALA A 153 5.11 5.85 -6.98
N CYS A 154 4.69 4.61 -7.26
CA CYS A 154 3.41 4.07 -6.80
C CYS A 154 3.60 2.78 -6.00
N SER A 155 2.77 2.61 -4.98
CA SER A 155 2.62 1.39 -4.20
C SER A 155 1.19 0.85 -4.30
N PHE A 156 1.04 -0.46 -4.26
CA PHE A 156 -0.28 -1.08 -4.25
C PHE A 156 -0.31 -2.40 -3.47
N GLY A 157 -1.40 -2.63 -2.74
CA GLY A 157 -1.61 -3.85 -1.95
C GLY A 157 -2.72 -4.72 -2.54
N LYS A 158 -3.94 -4.19 -2.64
CA LYS A 158 -5.13 -4.99 -3.00
C LYS A 158 -5.02 -5.66 -4.37
N ALA A 159 -4.47 -4.99 -5.39
CA ALA A 159 -4.28 -5.58 -6.72
C ALA A 159 -3.36 -6.81 -6.66
N PHE A 160 -2.24 -6.70 -5.92
CA PHE A 160 -1.33 -7.80 -5.67
C PHE A 160 -2.02 -8.95 -4.92
N LEU A 161 -2.70 -8.66 -3.80
CA LEU A 161 -3.35 -9.67 -2.96
C LEU A 161 -4.44 -10.44 -3.70
N PHE A 162 -5.27 -9.75 -4.49
CA PHE A 162 -6.31 -10.42 -5.28
C PHE A 162 -5.70 -11.28 -6.39
N SER A 163 -4.66 -10.82 -7.05
CA SER A 163 -3.98 -11.59 -8.10
C SER A 163 -3.27 -12.81 -7.52
N LEU A 164 -2.64 -12.67 -6.33
CA LEU A 164 -2.04 -13.77 -5.60
C LEU A 164 -3.10 -14.80 -5.18
N GLY A 165 -4.22 -14.35 -4.64
CA GLY A 165 -5.34 -15.23 -4.23
C GLY A 165 -6.00 -15.96 -5.39
N ALA A 166 -6.09 -15.33 -6.55
CA ALA A 166 -6.74 -15.89 -7.73
C ALA A 166 -5.85 -16.90 -8.51
N GLY A 167 -4.53 -16.65 -8.57
CA GLY A 167 -3.63 -17.42 -9.46
C GLY A 167 -2.23 -17.66 -8.92
N GLY A 168 -1.99 -17.43 -7.63
CA GLY A 168 -0.67 -17.60 -7.03
C GLY A 168 0.38 -16.70 -7.72
N GLN A 169 1.59 -17.21 -7.84
CA GLN A 169 2.69 -16.50 -8.50
C GLN A 169 2.33 -16.07 -9.93
N LYS A 170 1.76 -16.97 -10.74
CA LYS A 170 1.35 -16.66 -12.12
C LYS A 170 0.31 -15.54 -12.21
N GLY A 171 -0.58 -15.45 -11.21
CA GLY A 171 -1.54 -14.35 -11.12
C GLY A 171 -0.87 -13.00 -10.91
N VAL A 172 0.16 -12.95 -10.07
CA VAL A 172 0.95 -11.74 -9.82
C VAL A 172 1.77 -11.35 -11.05
N GLU A 173 2.46 -12.31 -11.67
CA GLU A 173 3.22 -12.08 -12.91
C GLU A 173 2.32 -11.48 -13.99
N ARG A 174 1.14 -12.09 -14.22
CA ARG A 174 0.16 -11.58 -15.18
C ARG A 174 -0.35 -10.16 -14.85
N LEU A 175 -0.54 -9.85 -13.57
CA LEU A 175 -0.91 -8.49 -13.15
C LEU A 175 0.19 -7.48 -13.57
N LEU A 176 1.45 -7.79 -13.27
CA LEU A 176 2.58 -6.91 -13.57
C LEU A 176 2.79 -6.75 -15.07
N ASP A 177 2.71 -7.83 -15.84
CA ASP A 177 2.79 -7.78 -17.31
C ASP A 177 1.67 -6.92 -17.91
N ASN A 178 0.44 -7.10 -17.43
CA ASN A 178 -0.70 -6.31 -17.88
C ASN A 178 -0.51 -4.82 -17.56
N MET A 179 -0.03 -4.51 -16.35
CA MET A 179 0.26 -3.12 -15.96
C MET A 179 1.36 -2.50 -16.86
N GLN A 180 2.46 -3.22 -17.09
CA GLN A 180 3.53 -2.74 -17.97
C GLN A 180 3.07 -2.52 -19.41
N ASN A 181 2.32 -3.48 -19.96
CA ASN A 181 1.79 -3.36 -21.32
C ASN A 181 0.81 -2.18 -21.45
N GLU A 182 -0.02 -1.96 -20.41
CA GLU A 182 -0.93 -0.81 -20.39
C GLU A 182 -0.18 0.52 -20.28
N ILE A 183 0.86 0.59 -19.45
CA ILE A 183 1.74 1.76 -19.34
C ILE A 183 2.36 2.08 -20.69
N ARG A 184 3.03 1.11 -21.32
CA ARG A 184 3.68 1.30 -22.65
C ARG A 184 2.69 1.78 -23.70
N ARG A 185 1.56 1.09 -23.84
CA ARG A 185 0.52 1.47 -24.82
C ARG A 185 0.01 2.89 -24.60
N ASN A 186 -0.30 3.24 -23.35
CA ASN A 186 -0.85 4.55 -23.04
C ASN A 186 0.19 5.67 -23.21
N MET A 187 1.46 5.43 -22.88
CA MET A 187 2.53 6.37 -23.17
C MET A 187 2.66 6.65 -24.68
N ILE A 188 2.59 5.61 -25.50
CA ILE A 188 2.59 5.77 -26.97
C ILE A 188 1.41 6.65 -27.42
N LEU A 189 0.20 6.35 -26.93
CA LEU A 189 -1.01 7.11 -27.28
C LEU A 189 -0.97 8.57 -26.82
N MET A 190 -0.24 8.87 -25.75
CA MET A 190 -0.04 10.23 -25.23
C MET A 190 1.17 10.96 -25.87
N GLY A 191 1.94 10.29 -26.73
CA GLY A 191 3.16 10.84 -27.30
C GLY A 191 4.32 10.98 -26.32
N CYS A 192 4.32 10.24 -25.21
CA CYS A 192 5.37 10.25 -24.20
C CYS A 192 6.43 9.20 -24.51
N LYS A 193 7.67 9.62 -24.76
CA LYS A 193 8.80 8.71 -25.06
C LYS A 193 9.38 8.06 -23.81
N ASN A 194 9.32 8.77 -22.70
CA ASN A 194 9.81 8.30 -21.40
C ASN A 194 8.91 8.81 -20.27
N ILE A 195 9.10 8.27 -19.07
CA ILE A 195 8.31 8.63 -17.87
C ILE A 195 8.48 10.11 -17.50
N LYS A 196 9.63 10.72 -17.81
CA LYS A 196 9.88 12.14 -17.52
C LYS A 196 9.05 13.10 -18.38
N ASP A 197 8.44 12.60 -19.47
CA ASP A 197 7.53 13.38 -20.30
C ASP A 197 6.11 13.48 -19.70
N LEU A 198 5.88 12.78 -18.57
CA LEU A 198 4.62 12.82 -17.84
C LEU A 198 4.60 14.02 -16.91
N ASP A 199 3.68 14.93 -17.16
CA ASP A 199 3.44 16.11 -16.32
C ASP A 199 1.94 16.37 -16.14
N ALA A 200 1.60 17.39 -15.37
CA ALA A 200 0.22 17.75 -15.08
C ALA A 200 -0.65 18.06 -16.32
N SER A 201 -0.04 18.39 -17.48
CA SER A 201 -0.78 18.63 -18.71
C SER A 201 -1.41 17.37 -19.31
N LYS A 202 -0.97 16.19 -18.88
CA LYS A 202 -1.44 14.88 -19.34
C LYS A 202 -2.68 14.38 -18.61
N ILE A 203 -3.13 15.09 -17.58
CA ILE A 203 -4.28 14.71 -16.77
C ILE A 203 -5.26 15.88 -16.61
N ILE A 204 -6.53 15.53 -16.47
CA ILE A 204 -7.60 16.49 -16.16
C ILE A 204 -8.26 15.99 -14.85
N TYR A 205 -8.34 16.88 -13.87
CA TYR A 205 -9.14 16.65 -12.68
C TYR A 205 -10.60 16.97 -13.02
N ARG A 206 -11.50 16.12 -12.53
CA ARG A 206 -12.95 16.42 -12.59
C ARG A 206 -13.34 17.11 -11.31
N ASP A 207 -14.10 18.15 -11.45
CA ASP A 207 -14.78 18.84 -10.35
C ASP A 207 -15.84 17.95 -9.72
#